data_4665a4be05bbb3a1065f65e507f870cc
#
_entry.id   4665a4be05bbb3a1065f65e507f870cc
#
_cell.length_a   1.000
_cell.length_b   1.000
_cell.length_c   1.000
_cell.angle_alpha   90.00
_cell.angle_beta   90.00
_cell.angle_gamma   90.00
#
_symmetry.space_group_name_H-M   'P 1'
#
loop_
_entity.id
_entity.type
_entity.pdbx_description
1 polymer ?
#
loop_
_entity_poly.entity_id
_entity_poly.type
_entity_poly.pdbx_seq_one_letter_code
_entity_poly.pdbx_strand_id
1 'polypeptide(L)'
;MNKMKTLFITLLCMGAGTLSAQTADSTQTSPWTKEGFAGLKLTQVSLTNWAAGGDNSVAFDLQGTYQINYKKGKHLWNNRIELAYGLNKTGDDGTRKANDKIYLNTNYGYAIAKSWYASAFATFQTQFSPGYDYSVNKDVAISEFMAPAYLTTGLGFTYDPGKIFTVVLSPAAWRGTFVLNDRLSDEVAYG
;
A
#
# COMPACT_ATOMS: atom_id res chain seq x y z
N MET A 1 -46.96 31.29 0.75
CA MET A 1 -47.03 29.82 0.73
C MET A 1 -45.62 29.30 0.63
N ASN A 2 -44.96 29.10 1.81
CA ASN A 2 -43.59 28.62 1.87
C ASN A 2 -43.59 27.09 1.72
N LYS A 3 -43.03 26.59 0.60
CA LYS A 3 -42.76 25.17 0.45
C LYS A 3 -41.44 24.88 1.20
N MET A 4 -41.54 24.33 2.37
CA MET A 4 -40.47 23.71 3.10
C MET A 4 -39.95 22.52 2.26
N LYS A 5 -38.76 22.65 1.64
CA LYS A 5 -38.13 21.55 0.94
C LYS A 5 -37.43 20.69 1.98
N THR A 6 -37.95 19.50 2.17
CA THR A 6 -37.41 18.47 3.06
C THR A 6 -36.01 18.04 2.57
N LEU A 7 -35.01 18.23 3.40
CA LEU A 7 -33.64 17.84 3.17
C LEU A 7 -33.53 16.31 3.40
N PHE A 8 -33.39 15.54 2.36
CA PHE A 8 -33.03 14.12 2.47
C PHE A 8 -31.50 14.01 2.40
N ILE A 9 -30.87 13.84 3.56
CA ILE A 9 -29.46 13.40 3.64
C ILE A 9 -29.49 11.88 3.59
N THR A 10 -29.25 11.32 2.42
CA THR A 10 -29.02 9.87 2.29
C THR A 10 -27.54 9.59 2.53
N LEU A 11 -27.18 9.38 3.78
CA LEU A 11 -25.85 8.87 4.15
C LEU A 11 -25.85 7.36 3.90
N LEU A 12 -25.46 6.95 2.70
CA LEU A 12 -25.28 5.55 2.38
C LEU A 12 -23.88 5.11 2.87
N CYS A 13 -23.78 4.74 4.13
CA CYS A 13 -22.62 4.03 4.66
C CYS A 13 -22.67 2.58 4.15
N MET A 14 -22.06 2.30 3.00
CA MET A 14 -21.74 0.92 2.64
C MET A 14 -20.64 0.43 3.55
N GLY A 15 -20.97 -0.49 4.45
CA GLY A 15 -20.04 -1.11 5.37
C GLY A 15 -18.93 -1.85 4.58
N ALA A 16 -17.70 -1.56 4.93
CA ALA A 16 -16.55 -2.30 4.43
C ALA A 16 -16.65 -3.76 4.93
N GLY A 17 -17.07 -4.66 4.05
CA GLY A 17 -17.01 -6.09 4.32
C GLY A 17 -15.55 -6.56 4.29
N THR A 18 -15.00 -6.92 5.43
CA THR A 18 -13.71 -7.61 5.49
C THR A 18 -13.95 -9.09 5.21
N LEU A 19 -13.57 -9.57 4.05
CA LEU A 19 -13.50 -11.01 3.75
C LEU A 19 -12.21 -11.56 4.36
N SER A 20 -12.30 -12.04 5.59
CA SER A 20 -11.24 -12.83 6.21
C SER A 20 -11.43 -14.27 5.76
N ALA A 21 -10.67 -14.71 4.78
CA ALA A 21 -10.58 -16.13 4.45
C ALA A 21 -9.73 -16.82 5.53
N GLN A 22 -10.39 -17.35 6.56
CA GLN A 22 -9.77 -18.29 7.50
C GLN A 22 -9.74 -19.66 6.85
N THR A 23 -8.58 -20.09 6.43
CA THR A 23 -8.34 -21.52 6.13
C THR A 23 -8.16 -22.25 7.44
N ALA A 24 -9.17 -23.07 7.80
CA ALA A 24 -9.10 -23.99 8.92
C ALA A 24 -8.09 -25.11 8.65
N ASP A 25 -7.16 -25.20 9.51
CA ASP A 25 -6.32 -26.22 10.08
C ASP A 25 -6.41 -27.65 9.54
N SER A 26 -5.27 -28.09 9.02
CA SER A 26 -4.90 -29.50 9.06
C SER A 26 -3.65 -29.65 9.93
N THR A 27 -3.66 -30.59 10.85
CA THR A 27 -2.70 -30.90 11.91
C THR A 27 -1.30 -31.34 11.45
N GLN A 28 -0.79 -30.81 10.37
CA GLN A 28 0.63 -30.76 10.08
C GLN A 28 1.13 -29.35 10.35
N THR A 29 1.99 -29.20 11.34
CA THR A 29 2.67 -27.94 11.64
C THR A 29 3.59 -27.56 10.47
N SER A 30 2.99 -27.02 9.41
CA SER A 30 3.73 -26.45 8.29
C SER A 30 4.65 -25.35 8.84
N PRO A 31 5.92 -25.31 8.44
CA PRO A 31 6.80 -24.22 8.83
C PRO A 31 6.40 -22.88 8.20
N TRP A 32 5.41 -22.88 7.33
CA TRP A 32 4.89 -21.73 6.61
C TRP A 32 3.59 -21.21 7.23
N THR A 33 3.55 -19.92 7.52
CA THR A 33 2.33 -19.19 7.87
C THR A 33 1.97 -18.26 6.73
N LYS A 34 0.70 -18.23 6.38
CA LYS A 34 0.17 -17.38 5.29
C LYS A 34 -0.99 -16.58 5.82
N GLU A 35 -0.95 -15.27 5.58
CA GLU A 35 -2.01 -14.34 5.98
C GLU A 35 -2.30 -13.39 4.83
N GLY A 36 -3.57 -13.10 4.62
CA GLY A 36 -3.99 -12.20 3.56
C GLY A 36 -5.13 -11.29 3.99
N PHE A 37 -5.11 -10.08 3.48
CA PHE A 37 -6.19 -9.11 3.62
C PHE A 37 -6.44 -8.47 2.25
N ALA A 38 -7.70 -8.32 1.90
CA ALA A 38 -8.14 -7.51 0.77
C ALA A 38 -9.29 -6.61 1.22
N GLY A 39 -9.25 -5.34 0.86
CA GLY A 39 -10.23 -4.34 1.22
C GLY A 39 -10.63 -3.48 0.04
N LEU A 40 -11.93 -3.20 -0.06
CA LEU A 40 -12.53 -2.27 -0.98
C LEU A 40 -13.21 -1.16 -0.19
N LYS A 41 -12.85 0.08 -0.45
CA LYS A 41 -13.48 1.26 0.14
C LYS A 41 -14.14 2.08 -0.96
N LEU A 42 -15.43 2.33 -0.81
CA LEU A 42 -16.19 3.26 -1.62
C LEU A 42 -16.61 4.43 -0.74
N THR A 43 -16.39 5.64 -1.21
CA THR A 43 -16.78 6.86 -0.50
C THR A 43 -17.55 7.74 -1.46
N GLN A 44 -18.71 8.22 -1.05
CA GLN A 44 -19.49 9.19 -1.80
C GLN A 44 -19.88 10.34 -0.89
N VAL A 45 -19.66 11.56 -1.36
CA VAL A 45 -20.13 12.79 -0.73
C VAL A 45 -21.08 13.46 -1.72
N SER A 46 -22.30 13.74 -1.29
CA SER A 46 -23.29 14.44 -2.09
C SER A 46 -23.83 15.62 -1.30
N LEU A 47 -23.61 16.83 -1.82
CA LEU A 47 -23.98 18.09 -1.21
C LEU A 47 -25.05 18.75 -2.06
N THR A 48 -26.22 19.03 -1.48
CA THR A 48 -27.31 19.74 -2.16
C THR A 48 -27.70 20.94 -1.32
N ASN A 49 -27.58 22.14 -1.90
CA ASN A 49 -27.94 23.41 -1.21
C ASN A 49 -27.14 23.62 0.11
N TRP A 50 -25.88 23.18 0.16
CA TRP A 50 -25.02 23.34 1.32
C TRP A 50 -24.41 24.73 1.35
N ALA A 51 -24.78 25.55 2.34
CA ALA A 51 -24.38 26.95 2.42
C ALA A 51 -22.90 27.18 2.72
N ALA A 52 -22.21 26.20 3.32
CA ALA A 52 -20.79 26.30 3.67
C ALA A 52 -19.83 25.98 2.49
N GLY A 53 -20.38 25.65 1.30
CA GLY A 53 -19.58 25.26 0.14
C GLY A 53 -19.13 23.79 0.19
N GLY A 54 -18.42 23.38 -0.84
CA GLY A 54 -17.90 22.01 -1.03
C GLY A 54 -18.43 21.38 -2.31
N ASP A 55 -17.74 20.37 -2.77
CA ASP A 55 -18.04 19.65 -4.01
C ASP A 55 -18.52 18.23 -3.74
N ASN A 56 -19.37 17.73 -4.64
CA ASN A 56 -19.72 16.32 -4.67
C ASN A 56 -18.47 15.50 -5.01
N SER A 57 -18.29 14.38 -4.34
CA SER A 57 -17.15 13.52 -4.63
C SER A 57 -17.50 12.04 -4.57
N VAL A 58 -16.78 11.26 -5.38
CA VAL A 58 -16.81 9.80 -5.37
C VAL A 58 -15.38 9.31 -5.35
N ALA A 59 -15.06 8.42 -4.44
CA ALA A 59 -13.77 7.78 -4.35
C ALA A 59 -13.89 6.27 -4.25
N PHE A 60 -12.95 5.59 -4.88
CA PHE A 60 -12.76 4.15 -4.87
C PHE A 60 -11.32 3.87 -4.43
N ASP A 61 -11.12 2.94 -3.48
CA ASP A 61 -9.82 2.49 -3.06
C ASP A 61 -9.85 0.97 -2.86
N LEU A 62 -8.97 0.27 -3.57
CA LEU A 62 -8.72 -1.17 -3.45
C LEU A 62 -7.35 -1.37 -2.84
N GLN A 63 -7.26 -2.20 -1.81
CA GLN A 63 -5.99 -2.54 -1.19
C GLN A 63 -5.93 -4.02 -0.84
N GLY A 64 -4.73 -4.57 -0.91
CA GLY A 64 -4.46 -5.94 -0.55
C GLY A 64 -3.09 -6.08 0.12
N THR A 65 -3.03 -6.94 1.13
CA THR A 65 -1.79 -7.33 1.77
C THR A 65 -1.74 -8.85 1.84
N TYR A 66 -0.60 -9.42 1.48
CA TYR A 66 -0.36 -10.84 1.62
C TYR A 66 0.99 -11.09 2.27
N GLN A 67 1.01 -11.93 3.29
CA GLN A 67 2.21 -12.30 4.03
C GLN A 67 2.44 -13.80 3.93
N ILE A 68 3.68 -14.19 3.68
CA ILE A 68 4.13 -15.57 3.66
C ILE A 68 5.37 -15.65 4.53
N ASN A 69 5.25 -16.27 5.68
CA ASN A 69 6.32 -16.36 6.65
C ASN A 69 6.74 -17.82 6.84
N TYR A 70 8.03 -18.06 6.91
CA TYR A 70 8.64 -19.36 7.15
C TYR A 70 9.44 -19.31 8.44
N LYS A 71 9.23 -20.29 9.33
CA LYS A 71 10.01 -20.43 10.56
C LYS A 71 10.26 -21.91 10.84
N LYS A 72 11.52 -22.34 10.71
CA LYS A 72 11.91 -23.71 11.05
C LYS A 72 13.37 -23.76 11.46
N GLY A 73 13.65 -24.35 12.62
CA GLY A 73 14.99 -24.46 13.17
C GLY A 73 15.63 -23.07 13.36
N LYS A 74 16.74 -22.82 12.69
CA LYS A 74 17.46 -21.54 12.73
C LYS A 74 17.02 -20.54 11.66
N HIS A 75 16.08 -20.88 10.81
CA HIS A 75 15.68 -20.06 9.66
C HIS A 75 14.38 -19.33 9.95
N LEU A 76 14.39 -18.03 9.68
CA LEU A 76 13.24 -17.12 9.69
C LEU A 76 13.20 -16.41 8.32
N TRP A 77 12.07 -16.45 7.64
CA TRP A 77 11.92 -15.75 6.37
C TRP A 77 10.53 -15.12 6.27
N ASN A 78 10.48 -13.82 6.35
CA ASN A 78 9.25 -13.04 6.34
C ASN A 78 9.14 -12.32 4.99
N ASN A 79 8.00 -12.50 4.35
CA ASN A 79 7.70 -11.86 3.07
C ASN A 79 6.35 -11.15 3.18
N ARG A 80 6.26 -9.96 2.58
CA ARG A 80 5.04 -9.15 2.54
C ARG A 80 4.89 -8.49 1.18
N ILE A 81 3.69 -8.60 0.63
CA ILE A 81 3.25 -7.93 -0.59
C ILE A 81 2.12 -6.99 -0.19
N GLU A 82 2.21 -5.73 -0.59
CA GLU A 82 1.13 -4.77 -0.46
C GLU A 82 0.83 -4.17 -1.84
N LEU A 83 -0.44 -4.20 -2.20
CA LEU A 83 -0.96 -3.62 -3.42
C LEU A 83 -2.08 -2.66 -3.05
N ALA A 84 -2.07 -1.48 -3.65
CA ALA A 84 -3.16 -0.52 -3.49
C ALA A 84 -3.38 0.25 -4.78
N TYR A 85 -4.65 0.51 -5.08
CA TYR A 85 -5.04 1.35 -6.21
C TYR A 85 -6.33 2.10 -5.88
N GLY A 86 -6.30 3.41 -6.03
CA GLY A 86 -7.44 4.25 -5.70
C GLY A 86 -7.61 5.40 -6.69
N LEU A 87 -8.86 5.72 -6.93
CA LEU A 87 -9.29 6.82 -7.78
C LEU A 87 -10.26 7.71 -7.01
N ASN A 88 -10.23 9.00 -7.29
CA ASN A 88 -11.25 9.94 -6.83
C ASN A 88 -11.71 10.86 -7.97
N LYS A 89 -12.93 11.32 -7.83
CA LYS A 89 -13.50 12.39 -8.65
C LYS A 89 -14.17 13.39 -7.71
N THR A 90 -13.86 14.68 -7.85
CA THR A 90 -14.42 15.76 -7.04
C THR A 90 -14.99 16.83 -7.96
N GLY A 91 -16.25 17.19 -7.76
CA GLY A 91 -16.94 18.17 -8.57
C GLY A 91 -16.92 17.83 -10.06
N ASP A 92 -16.64 18.83 -10.89
CA ASP A 92 -16.49 18.71 -12.34
C ASP A 92 -15.06 18.33 -12.76
N ASP A 93 -14.16 18.17 -11.83
CA ASP A 93 -12.82 17.67 -12.08
C ASP A 93 -12.87 16.23 -12.63
N GLY A 94 -11.94 15.92 -13.51
CA GLY A 94 -11.79 14.55 -14.02
C GLY A 94 -11.44 13.56 -12.91
N THR A 95 -11.51 12.28 -13.22
CA THR A 95 -11.03 11.23 -12.31
C THR A 95 -9.54 11.34 -12.12
N ARG A 96 -9.09 11.36 -10.86
CA ARG A 96 -7.69 11.48 -10.47
C ARG A 96 -7.25 10.24 -9.69
N LYS A 97 -6.01 9.86 -9.86
CA LYS A 97 -5.38 8.82 -9.05
C LYS A 97 -5.17 9.33 -7.63
N ALA A 98 -5.68 8.59 -6.63
CA ALA A 98 -5.60 8.93 -5.22
C ALA A 98 -4.65 8.02 -4.45
N ASN A 99 -4.49 6.77 -4.91
CA ASN A 99 -3.59 5.78 -4.31
C ASN A 99 -3.03 4.89 -5.42
N ASP A 100 -1.75 4.54 -5.34
CA ASP A 100 -1.12 3.65 -6.32
C ASP A 100 0.17 3.11 -5.73
N LYS A 101 0.19 1.82 -5.40
CA LYS A 101 1.30 1.22 -4.68
C LYS A 101 1.48 -0.24 -5.05
N ILE A 102 2.70 -0.59 -5.39
CA ILE A 102 3.24 -1.94 -5.37
C ILE A 102 4.39 -1.94 -4.37
N TYR A 103 4.27 -2.72 -3.32
CA TYR A 103 5.31 -2.83 -2.30
C TYR A 103 5.59 -4.30 -2.00
N LEU A 104 6.85 -4.68 -2.12
CA LEU A 104 7.36 -6.01 -1.80
C LEU A 104 8.40 -5.87 -0.70
N ASN A 105 8.32 -6.72 0.31
CA ASN A 105 9.30 -6.80 1.38
C ASN A 105 9.69 -8.26 1.60
N THR A 106 10.96 -8.52 1.75
CA THR A 106 11.50 -9.81 2.16
C THR A 106 12.58 -9.60 3.20
N ASN A 107 12.56 -10.40 4.25
CA ASN A 107 13.56 -10.39 5.31
C ASN A 107 13.90 -11.84 5.70
N TYR A 108 15.12 -12.23 5.42
CA TYR A 108 15.65 -13.54 5.79
C TYR A 108 16.59 -13.40 6.99
N GLY A 109 16.41 -14.25 7.98
CA GLY A 109 17.21 -14.28 9.21
C GLY A 109 17.70 -15.69 9.54
N TYR A 110 18.92 -15.77 10.04
CA TYR A 110 19.53 -16.97 10.60
C TYR A 110 19.79 -16.78 12.09
N ALA A 111 19.22 -17.65 12.94
CA ALA A 111 19.28 -17.52 14.39
C ALA A 111 20.71 -17.62 14.92
N ILE A 112 21.15 -16.58 15.62
CA ILE A 112 22.47 -16.49 16.28
C ILE A 112 22.36 -16.57 17.80
N ALA A 113 21.21 -16.18 18.36
CA ALA A 113 20.90 -16.32 19.79
C ALA A 113 19.38 -16.43 19.96
N LYS A 114 18.88 -16.56 21.21
CA LYS A 114 17.45 -16.58 21.51
C LYS A 114 16.82 -15.29 21.00
N SER A 115 15.85 -15.41 20.08
CA SER A 115 15.12 -14.30 19.47
C SER A 115 15.96 -13.34 18.60
N TRP A 116 17.27 -13.59 18.41
CA TRP A 116 18.14 -12.78 17.58
C TRP A 116 18.57 -13.54 16.32
N TYR A 117 18.47 -12.88 15.20
CA TYR A 117 18.82 -13.40 13.88
C TYR A 117 19.82 -12.46 13.19
N ALA A 118 20.88 -12.99 12.63
CA ALA A 118 21.64 -12.27 11.58
C ALA A 118 20.76 -12.24 10.33
N SER A 119 20.51 -11.08 9.75
CA SER A 119 19.49 -10.92 8.73
C SER A 119 19.90 -10.08 7.53
N ALA A 120 19.28 -10.38 6.40
CA ALA A 120 19.34 -9.60 5.18
C ALA A 120 17.90 -9.29 4.76
N PHE A 121 17.64 -8.05 4.33
CA PHE A 121 16.35 -7.66 3.82
C PHE A 121 16.46 -6.97 2.46
N ALA A 122 15.36 -7.04 1.72
CA ALA A 122 15.13 -6.23 0.54
C ALA A 122 13.70 -5.72 0.53
N THR A 123 13.53 -4.46 0.14
CA THR A 123 12.24 -3.85 -0.16
C THR A 123 12.23 -3.29 -1.55
N PHE A 124 11.16 -3.51 -2.27
CA PHE A 124 10.94 -2.95 -3.60
C PHE A 124 9.61 -2.21 -3.60
N GLN A 125 9.61 -0.99 -4.13
CA GLN A 125 8.41 -0.17 -4.22
C GLN A 125 8.33 0.49 -5.59
N THR A 126 7.15 0.45 -6.20
CA THR A 126 6.79 1.19 -7.41
C THR A 126 5.27 1.41 -7.45
N GLN A 127 4.73 1.80 -8.58
CA GLN A 127 3.32 2.07 -8.85
C GLN A 127 2.85 1.36 -10.11
N PHE A 128 1.52 1.28 -10.32
CA PHE A 128 0.90 0.61 -11.46
C PHE A 128 0.77 1.51 -12.69
N SER A 129 0.38 2.76 -12.48
CA SER A 129 -0.11 3.63 -13.55
C SER A 129 0.54 5.01 -13.52
N PRO A 130 0.47 5.77 -14.62
CA PRO A 130 0.97 7.14 -14.66
C PRO A 130 0.35 8.02 -13.57
N GLY A 131 1.17 8.89 -12.98
CA GLY A 131 0.76 9.96 -12.08
C GLY A 131 0.95 11.32 -12.76
N TYR A 132 0.10 12.30 -12.41
CA TYR A 132 0.09 13.62 -13.02
C TYR A 132 0.09 14.70 -11.95
N ASP A 133 0.75 15.82 -12.23
CA ASP A 133 0.58 17.04 -11.46
C ASP A 133 -0.55 17.86 -12.08
N TYR A 134 -1.75 17.71 -11.55
CA TYR A 134 -2.94 18.38 -12.04
C TYR A 134 -2.92 19.91 -11.83
N SER A 135 -1.99 20.43 -11.03
CA SER A 135 -1.83 21.87 -10.81
C SER A 135 -0.97 22.54 -11.89
N VAL A 136 -0.10 21.75 -12.53
CA VAL A 136 0.86 22.26 -13.53
C VAL A 136 0.46 21.82 -14.94
N ASN A 137 0.38 20.51 -15.16
CA ASN A 137 0.03 19.94 -16.48
C ASN A 137 -0.57 18.53 -16.29
N LYS A 138 -1.84 18.40 -16.63
CA LYS A 138 -2.58 17.13 -16.51
C LYS A 138 -2.31 16.14 -17.65
N ASP A 139 -1.64 16.58 -18.72
CA ASP A 139 -1.42 15.78 -19.92
C ASP A 139 -0.01 15.16 -19.96
N VAL A 140 0.89 15.61 -19.06
CA VAL A 140 2.25 15.11 -18.93
C VAL A 140 2.42 14.34 -17.64
N ALA A 141 2.66 13.04 -17.75
CA ALA A 141 2.90 12.19 -16.58
C ALA A 141 4.20 12.59 -15.87
N ILE A 142 4.14 12.76 -14.56
CA ILE A 142 5.31 12.99 -13.70
C ILE A 142 5.86 11.70 -13.10
N SER A 143 5.12 10.60 -13.18
CA SER A 143 5.55 9.28 -12.72
C SER A 143 4.78 8.19 -13.46
N GLU A 144 5.35 6.97 -13.55
CA GLU A 144 4.68 5.80 -14.13
C GLU A 144 5.23 4.49 -13.56
N PHE A 145 4.80 3.34 -14.09
CA PHE A 145 5.33 2.04 -13.68
C PHE A 145 6.86 2.01 -13.84
N MET A 146 7.58 1.63 -12.78
CA MET A 146 9.06 1.62 -12.73
C MET A 146 9.73 2.99 -12.94
N ALA A 147 8.97 4.08 -12.84
CA ALA A 147 9.48 5.45 -12.93
C ALA A 147 8.74 6.38 -11.94
N PRO A 148 9.15 6.39 -10.64
CA PRO A 148 10.29 5.69 -10.06
C PRO A 148 9.98 4.29 -9.54
N ALA A 149 11.02 3.45 -9.44
CA ALA A 149 11.04 2.28 -8.60
C ALA A 149 12.20 2.38 -7.59
N TYR A 150 11.93 2.00 -6.35
CA TYR A 150 12.90 2.04 -5.27
C TYR A 150 13.25 0.64 -4.82
N LEU A 151 14.53 0.31 -4.78
CA LEU A 151 15.04 -0.91 -4.18
C LEU A 151 15.91 -0.53 -2.98
N THR A 152 15.53 -1.02 -1.80
CA THR A 152 16.37 -0.89 -0.61
C THR A 152 16.77 -2.28 -0.16
N THR A 153 18.06 -2.47 0.09
CA THR A 153 18.60 -3.72 0.63
C THR A 153 19.46 -3.43 1.85
N GLY A 154 19.56 -4.38 2.75
CA GLY A 154 20.39 -4.18 3.93
C GLY A 154 20.76 -5.48 4.63
N LEU A 155 21.84 -5.39 5.39
CA LEU A 155 22.35 -6.44 6.25
C LEU A 155 22.32 -5.98 7.70
N GLY A 156 21.98 -6.87 8.61
CA GLY A 156 21.91 -6.51 10.01
C GLY A 156 21.37 -7.61 10.90
N PHE A 157 20.55 -7.22 11.85
CA PHE A 157 20.00 -8.11 12.87
C PHE A 157 18.50 -7.93 12.99
N THR A 158 17.80 -9.04 13.14
CA THR A 158 16.37 -9.04 13.48
C THR A 158 16.20 -9.59 14.88
N TYR A 159 15.49 -8.86 15.73
CA TYR A 159 15.01 -9.34 17.02
C TYR A 159 13.54 -9.69 16.90
N ASP A 160 13.23 -10.98 17.05
CA ASP A 160 11.86 -11.51 16.97
C ASP A 160 11.56 -12.38 18.19
N PRO A 161 10.96 -11.80 19.27
CA PRO A 161 10.51 -12.55 20.45
C PRO A 161 9.23 -13.37 20.19
N GLY A 162 8.62 -13.24 19.01
CA GLY A 162 7.55 -14.12 18.52
C GLY A 162 6.13 -13.72 18.86
N LYS A 163 5.86 -12.63 19.62
CA LYS A 163 4.48 -12.34 20.07
C LYS A 163 4.02 -10.88 19.99
N ILE A 164 4.89 -9.90 20.13
CA ILE A 164 4.46 -8.51 20.37
C ILE A 164 4.99 -7.58 19.30
N PHE A 165 6.25 -7.69 18.93
CA PHE A 165 6.90 -6.84 17.95
C PHE A 165 8.11 -7.56 17.34
N THR A 166 8.53 -7.07 16.16
CA THR A 166 9.78 -7.44 15.52
C THR A 166 10.57 -6.17 15.25
N VAL A 167 11.86 -6.18 15.57
CA VAL A 167 12.78 -5.06 15.32
C VAL A 167 13.84 -5.51 14.32
N VAL A 168 14.06 -4.70 13.28
CA VAL A 168 15.13 -4.89 12.31
C VAL A 168 16.13 -3.75 12.48
N LEU A 169 17.37 -4.09 12.78
CA LEU A 169 18.49 -3.17 12.89
C LEU A 169 19.41 -3.40 11.70
N SER A 170 19.58 -2.41 10.86
CA SER A 170 20.41 -2.53 9.66
C SER A 170 21.51 -1.47 9.66
N PRO A 171 22.71 -1.79 10.16
CA PRO A 171 23.84 -0.88 10.14
C PRO A 171 24.41 -0.66 8.74
N ALA A 172 24.13 -1.58 7.80
CA ALA A 172 24.52 -1.46 6.40
C ALA A 172 23.29 -1.58 5.52
N ALA A 173 22.89 -0.47 4.91
CA ALA A 173 21.78 -0.42 3.97
C ALA A 173 22.17 0.35 2.71
N TRP A 174 21.66 -0.09 1.59
CA TRP A 174 21.78 0.57 0.30
C TRP A 174 20.41 0.82 -0.28
N ARG A 175 20.23 1.95 -0.95
CA ARG A 175 19.00 2.31 -1.67
C ARG A 175 19.33 2.77 -3.07
N GLY A 176 18.70 2.17 -4.06
CA GLY A 176 18.73 2.59 -5.46
C GLY A 176 17.37 3.07 -5.92
N THR A 177 17.39 4.08 -6.78
CA THR A 177 16.23 4.56 -7.51
C THR A 177 16.39 4.19 -8.97
N PHE A 178 15.36 3.60 -9.57
CA PHE A 178 15.31 3.23 -10.97
C PHE A 178 14.24 4.08 -11.65
N VAL A 179 14.55 4.62 -12.80
CA VAL A 179 13.64 5.40 -13.63
C VAL A 179 13.71 4.84 -15.03
N LEU A 180 12.76 3.96 -15.39
CA LEU A 180 12.72 3.25 -16.68
C LEU A 180 11.94 4.02 -17.75
N ASN A 181 11.86 5.33 -17.61
CA ASN A 181 11.31 6.23 -18.61
C ASN A 181 12.35 7.28 -18.96
N ASP A 182 12.80 7.33 -20.21
CA ASP A 182 13.90 8.19 -20.66
C ASP A 182 13.63 9.67 -20.37
N ARG A 183 12.39 10.16 -20.65
CA ARG A 183 12.02 11.54 -20.36
C ARG A 183 12.12 11.89 -18.87
N LEU A 184 11.59 11.04 -17.99
CA LEU A 184 11.63 11.28 -16.54
C LEU A 184 13.04 11.11 -15.97
N SER A 185 13.87 10.29 -16.60
CA SER A 185 15.28 10.14 -16.26
C SER A 185 16.08 11.37 -16.66
N ASP A 186 15.86 11.90 -17.85
CA ASP A 186 16.57 13.07 -18.39
C ASP A 186 16.20 14.37 -17.64
N GLU A 187 14.96 14.48 -17.16
CA GLU A 187 14.49 15.58 -16.32
C GLU A 187 15.06 15.54 -14.88
N VAL A 188 15.84 14.51 -14.54
CA VAL A 188 16.40 14.30 -13.17
C VAL A 188 15.31 14.37 -12.08
N ALA A 189 14.10 13.92 -12.41
CA ALA A 189 12.90 14.09 -11.60
C ALA A 189 12.99 13.41 -10.21
N TYR A 190 13.90 12.44 -10.03
CA TYR A 190 13.97 11.61 -8.82
C TYR A 190 15.38 11.51 -8.20
N GLY A 191 16.27 12.42 -8.54
CA GLY A 191 17.62 12.51 -7.94
C GLY A 191 18.76 12.05 -8.81
#